data_6da1936e5b50e3023344180c8cf926fa
#
_entry.id   6da1936e5b50e3023344180c8cf926fa
#
_cell.length_a   1.000
_cell.length_b   1.000
_cell.length_c   1.000
_cell.angle_alpha   90.00
_cell.angle_beta   90.00
_cell.angle_gamma   90.00
#
_symmetry.space_group_name_H-M   'P 1'
#
loop_
_entity.id
_entity.type
_entity.pdbx_description
1 polymer ?
#
loop_
_entity_poly.entity_id
_entity_poly.type
_entity_poly.pdbx_seq_one_letter_code
_entity_poly.pdbx_strand_id
1 'polypeptide(L)'
;MLQINRAWVGINTMHPNRLVAEAVEAGTISELIGYHTIRREVVTRPGTRLDLCLEGSNGLCFVEVKNVTLAVDGVAAFPDAVSERGTKHLKELMRLKRKGHRAAVVFVIQRQDCHCFRPADEIDAEYGRWLRKAIKASVEILPYRARVTWKEIMLTDRLPLIIEESVINKKKGGAVLSSPPFLNQNRKPV
;
A
#
# COMPACT_ATOMS: atom_id res chain seq x y z
N MET A 1 -18.67 8.33 3.86
CA MET A 1 -17.63 9.28 3.45
C MET A 1 -17.51 10.37 4.49
N LEU A 2 -16.32 10.84 4.77
CA LEU A 2 -16.02 12.02 5.59
C LEU A 2 -15.32 13.06 4.73
N GLN A 3 -15.48 14.34 5.07
CA GLN A 3 -14.72 15.42 4.45
C GLN A 3 -13.64 15.88 5.44
N ILE A 4 -12.38 15.79 5.06
CA ILE A 4 -11.23 16.22 5.86
C ILE A 4 -10.43 17.20 5.00
N ASN A 5 -10.21 18.43 5.48
CA ASN A 5 -9.44 19.47 4.78
C ASN A 5 -9.83 19.65 3.30
N ARG A 6 -11.15 19.68 3.00
CA ARG A 6 -11.74 19.76 1.65
C ARG A 6 -11.59 18.50 0.78
N ALA A 7 -10.93 17.44 1.24
CA ALA A 7 -10.86 16.16 0.54
C ALA A 7 -11.95 15.20 1.05
N TRP A 8 -12.58 14.47 0.13
CA TRP A 8 -13.46 13.36 0.47
C TRP A 8 -12.64 12.12 0.81
N VAL A 9 -12.93 11.51 1.96
CA VAL A 9 -12.27 10.28 2.43
C VAL A 9 -13.31 9.16 2.46
N GLY A 10 -13.03 8.06 1.79
CA GLY A 10 -13.85 6.84 1.84
C GLY A 10 -13.59 6.09 3.14
N ILE A 11 -14.63 5.94 3.98
CA ILE A 11 -14.54 5.25 5.28
C ILE A 11 -15.13 3.85 5.27
N ASN A 12 -15.69 3.40 4.16
CA ASN A 12 -16.30 2.07 4.07
C ASN A 12 -15.23 1.02 3.76
N THR A 13 -14.89 0.20 4.74
CA THR A 13 -13.87 -0.86 4.66
C THR A 13 -14.29 -2.07 3.81
N MET A 14 -15.57 -2.20 3.47
CA MET A 14 -16.10 -3.31 2.65
C MET A 14 -15.92 -3.10 1.14
N HIS A 15 -15.64 -1.86 0.71
CA HIS A 15 -15.54 -1.52 -0.71
C HIS A 15 -14.18 -1.78 -1.37
N PRO A 16 -13.01 -1.77 -0.68
CA PRO A 16 -11.71 -1.88 -1.35
C PRO A 16 -11.56 -3.12 -2.23
N ASN A 17 -12.00 -4.29 -1.76
CA ASN A 17 -11.89 -5.54 -2.53
C ASN A 17 -12.73 -5.51 -3.82
N ARG A 18 -13.91 -4.87 -3.76
CA ARG A 18 -14.75 -4.67 -4.93
C ARG A 18 -14.14 -3.68 -5.90
N LEU A 19 -13.63 -2.56 -5.39
CA LEU A 19 -12.97 -1.53 -6.20
C LEU A 19 -11.76 -2.09 -6.96
N VAL A 20 -10.96 -2.94 -6.30
CA VAL A 20 -9.81 -3.59 -6.95
C VAL A 20 -10.28 -4.56 -8.03
N ALA A 21 -11.31 -5.38 -7.77
CA ALA A 21 -11.83 -6.30 -8.77
C ALA A 21 -12.37 -5.55 -10.00
N GLU A 22 -13.18 -4.51 -9.80
CA GLU A 22 -13.70 -3.65 -10.87
C GLU A 22 -12.56 -2.96 -11.67
N ALA A 23 -11.51 -2.51 -10.97
CA ALA A 23 -10.35 -1.88 -11.60
C ALA A 23 -9.49 -2.87 -12.40
N VAL A 24 -9.41 -4.13 -11.99
CA VAL A 24 -8.77 -5.20 -12.77
C VAL A 24 -9.58 -5.51 -14.03
N GLU A 25 -10.90 -5.68 -13.90
CA GLU A 25 -11.81 -5.92 -15.02
C GLU A 25 -11.78 -4.77 -16.04
N ALA A 26 -11.72 -3.53 -15.57
CA ALA A 26 -11.63 -2.33 -16.41
C ALA A 26 -10.21 -2.07 -16.99
N GLY A 27 -9.19 -2.84 -16.60
CA GLY A 27 -7.81 -2.62 -17.02
C GLY A 27 -7.15 -1.37 -16.39
N THR A 28 -7.74 -0.78 -15.34
CA THR A 28 -7.20 0.40 -14.65
C THR A 28 -5.89 0.08 -13.94
N ILE A 29 -5.76 -1.12 -13.36
CA ILE A 29 -4.52 -1.59 -12.76
C ILE A 29 -3.69 -2.26 -13.86
N SER A 30 -2.84 -1.48 -14.52
CA SER A 30 -2.09 -1.90 -15.71
C SER A 30 -1.21 -3.13 -15.48
N GLU A 31 -0.70 -3.30 -14.26
CA GLU A 31 0.12 -4.45 -13.86
C GLU A 31 -0.68 -5.76 -13.78
N LEU A 32 -2.00 -5.66 -13.67
CA LEU A 32 -2.91 -6.80 -13.52
C LEU A 32 -3.77 -7.03 -14.78
N ILE A 33 -3.34 -6.55 -15.94
CA ILE A 33 -3.96 -6.84 -17.23
C ILE A 33 -3.65 -8.29 -17.67
N GLY A 34 -4.58 -8.92 -18.40
CA GLY A 34 -4.43 -10.27 -18.96
C GLY A 34 -4.98 -11.39 -18.07
N TYR A 35 -5.71 -11.03 -17.03
CA TYR A 35 -6.48 -11.97 -16.22
C TYR A 35 -7.97 -11.85 -16.59
N HIS A 36 -8.62 -13.00 -16.77
CA HIS A 36 -10.02 -13.10 -17.22
C HIS A 36 -10.95 -13.72 -16.16
N THR A 37 -10.40 -14.30 -15.09
CA THR A 37 -11.18 -14.85 -13.98
C THR A 37 -10.71 -14.24 -12.68
N ILE A 38 -11.66 -13.75 -11.87
CA ILE A 38 -11.39 -13.19 -10.55
C ILE A 38 -12.15 -14.02 -9.52
N ARG A 39 -11.41 -14.73 -8.67
CA ARG A 39 -11.95 -15.42 -7.51
C ARG A 39 -11.69 -14.61 -6.27
N ARG A 40 -12.73 -14.45 -5.44
CA ARG A 40 -12.66 -13.69 -4.18
C ARG A 40 -12.50 -14.61 -2.99
N GLU A 41 -11.90 -14.12 -1.92
CA GLU A 41 -11.82 -14.78 -0.61
C GLU A 41 -11.18 -16.18 -0.69
N VAL A 42 -10.02 -16.29 -1.34
CA VAL A 42 -9.38 -17.56 -1.67
C VAL A 42 -8.57 -18.09 -0.50
N VAL A 43 -8.95 -19.27 0.00
CA VAL A 43 -8.18 -19.98 1.03
C VAL A 43 -6.93 -20.57 0.39
N THR A 44 -5.75 -20.14 0.84
CA THR A 44 -4.44 -20.60 0.34
C THR A 44 -3.83 -21.69 1.22
N ARG A 45 -4.24 -21.72 2.49
CA ARG A 45 -3.95 -22.75 3.50
C ARG A 45 -4.90 -22.60 4.71
N PRO A 46 -5.00 -23.61 5.60
CA PRO A 46 -5.83 -23.50 6.79
C PRO A 46 -5.54 -22.21 7.57
N GLY A 47 -6.60 -21.45 7.84
CA GLY A 47 -6.54 -20.20 8.58
C GLY A 47 -5.86 -19.03 7.84
N THR A 48 -5.65 -19.12 6.50
CA THR A 48 -5.13 -18.01 5.69
C THR A 48 -5.93 -17.89 4.41
N ARG A 49 -6.55 -16.73 4.23
CA ARG A 49 -7.38 -16.38 3.09
C ARG A 49 -6.90 -15.03 2.54
N LEU A 50 -6.71 -14.96 1.24
CA LEU A 50 -6.38 -13.75 0.51
C LEU A 50 -7.62 -13.21 -0.21
N ASP A 51 -7.63 -11.92 -0.46
CA ASP A 51 -8.81 -11.22 -0.97
C ASP A 51 -9.18 -11.63 -2.39
N LEU A 52 -8.19 -11.73 -3.30
CA LEU A 52 -8.42 -12.11 -4.70
C LEU A 52 -7.39 -13.13 -5.19
N CYS A 53 -7.83 -13.96 -6.12
CA CYS A 53 -6.96 -14.77 -6.99
C CYS A 53 -7.38 -14.52 -8.44
N LEU A 54 -6.48 -13.97 -9.22
CA LEU A 54 -6.66 -13.69 -10.64
C LEU A 54 -6.10 -14.86 -11.45
N GLU A 55 -6.83 -15.30 -12.47
CA GLU A 55 -6.44 -16.42 -13.34
C GLU A 55 -6.44 -15.95 -14.79
N GLY A 56 -5.38 -16.25 -15.51
CA GLY A 56 -5.18 -15.89 -16.90
C GLY A 56 -4.13 -16.76 -17.59
N SER A 57 -3.78 -16.41 -18.82
CA SER A 57 -2.78 -17.15 -19.62
C SER A 57 -1.40 -17.22 -18.94
N ASN A 58 -1.07 -16.24 -18.11
CA ASN A 58 0.19 -16.17 -17.36
C ASN A 58 0.12 -16.87 -16.00
N GLY A 59 -0.90 -17.72 -15.75
CA GLY A 59 -1.10 -18.46 -14.52
C GLY A 59 -1.87 -17.67 -13.47
N LEU A 60 -1.55 -17.91 -12.18
CA LEU A 60 -2.28 -17.31 -11.06
C LEU A 60 -1.54 -16.11 -10.49
N CYS A 61 -2.29 -15.05 -10.18
CA CYS A 61 -1.83 -13.94 -9.37
C CYS A 61 -2.69 -13.82 -8.09
N PHE A 62 -2.06 -13.92 -6.94
CA PHE A 62 -2.72 -13.75 -5.64
C PHE A 62 -2.59 -12.31 -5.20
N VAL A 63 -3.72 -11.70 -4.83
CA VAL A 63 -3.78 -10.28 -4.47
C VAL A 63 -4.37 -10.13 -3.08
N GLU A 64 -3.66 -9.39 -2.25
CA GLU A 64 -4.15 -8.88 -0.98
C GLU A 64 -4.50 -7.40 -1.15
N VAL A 65 -5.62 -6.96 -0.59
CA VAL A 65 -6.11 -5.58 -0.68
C VAL A 65 -6.00 -4.92 0.70
N LYS A 66 -5.47 -3.71 0.73
CA LYS A 66 -5.37 -2.90 1.95
C LYS A 66 -6.05 -1.56 1.75
N ASN A 67 -6.98 -1.24 2.65
CA ASN A 67 -7.58 0.09 2.70
C ASN A 67 -6.64 1.08 3.37
N VAL A 68 -6.41 2.24 2.76
CA VAL A 68 -5.51 3.28 3.27
C VAL A 68 -6.28 4.59 3.42
N THR A 69 -6.42 5.03 4.66
CA THR A 69 -7.06 6.30 5.03
C THR A 69 -6.13 7.23 5.79
N LEU A 70 -5.06 6.67 6.38
CA LEU A 70 -4.03 7.46 7.06
C LEU A 70 -3.22 8.26 6.04
N ALA A 71 -3.09 9.56 6.29
CA ALA A 71 -2.18 10.42 5.54
C ALA A 71 -1.70 11.59 6.41
N VAL A 72 -0.45 11.96 6.22
CA VAL A 72 0.19 13.13 6.84
C VAL A 72 0.88 13.91 5.72
N ASP A 73 0.61 15.19 5.61
CA ASP A 73 1.21 16.11 4.63
C ASP A 73 1.19 15.60 3.18
N GLY A 74 0.06 14.99 2.77
CA GLY A 74 -0.10 14.46 1.42
C GLY A 74 0.60 13.11 1.17
N VAL A 75 1.18 12.50 2.19
CA VAL A 75 1.81 11.17 2.14
C VAL A 75 0.85 10.15 2.76
N ALA A 76 0.33 9.24 1.94
CA ALA A 76 -0.46 8.12 2.42
C ALA A 76 0.42 7.11 3.14
N ALA A 77 -0.06 6.52 4.24
CA ALA A 77 0.71 5.57 5.02
C ALA A 77 -0.12 4.36 5.48
N PHE A 78 0.52 3.19 5.62
CA PHE A 78 -0.10 1.98 6.13
C PHE A 78 0.92 1.16 6.95
N PRO A 79 0.52 0.53 8.05
CA PRO A 79 -0.83 0.48 8.60
C PRO A 79 -1.16 1.69 9.50
N ASP A 80 -2.44 1.85 9.82
CA ASP A 80 -2.94 2.84 10.79
C ASP A 80 -2.98 2.31 12.23
N ALA A 81 -2.73 1.00 12.41
CA ALA A 81 -2.56 0.33 13.70
C ALA A 81 -1.69 -0.93 13.52
N VAL A 82 -1.14 -1.49 14.59
CA VAL A 82 -0.36 -2.74 14.56
C VAL A 82 -1.16 -3.86 13.90
N SER A 83 -0.59 -4.52 12.89
CA SER A 83 -1.28 -5.45 11.99
C SER A 83 -0.57 -6.81 11.88
N GLU A 84 -0.73 -7.66 12.87
CA GLU A 84 -0.23 -9.05 12.81
C GLU A 84 -0.80 -9.82 11.62
N ARG A 85 -2.10 -9.63 11.34
CA ARG A 85 -2.76 -10.22 10.18
C ARG A 85 -2.15 -9.72 8.87
N GLY A 86 -1.81 -8.42 8.77
CA GLY A 86 -1.13 -7.86 7.60
C GLY A 86 0.22 -8.51 7.37
N THR A 87 1.01 -8.65 8.42
CA THR A 87 2.30 -9.36 8.38
C THR A 87 2.15 -10.83 7.96
N LYS A 88 1.13 -11.54 8.45
CA LYS A 88 0.82 -12.92 8.05
C LYS A 88 0.52 -13.01 6.55
N HIS A 89 -0.25 -12.06 6.00
CA HIS A 89 -0.57 -12.04 4.57
C HIS A 89 0.66 -11.75 3.70
N LEU A 90 1.55 -10.85 4.11
CA LEU A 90 2.83 -10.63 3.40
C LEU A 90 3.68 -11.91 3.35
N LYS A 91 3.80 -12.64 4.46
CA LYS A 91 4.50 -13.93 4.51
C LYS A 91 3.87 -14.97 3.57
N GLU A 92 2.55 -15.00 3.48
CA GLU A 92 1.81 -15.89 2.59
C GLU A 92 2.04 -15.55 1.11
N LEU A 93 1.98 -14.27 0.75
CA LEU A 93 2.27 -13.81 -0.61
C LEU A 93 3.70 -14.18 -1.05
N MET A 94 4.69 -14.00 -0.15
CA MET A 94 6.06 -14.43 -0.41
C MET A 94 6.18 -15.95 -0.60
N ARG A 95 5.38 -16.75 0.14
CA ARG A 95 5.33 -18.20 -0.04
C ARG A 95 4.76 -18.59 -1.41
N LEU A 96 3.69 -17.93 -1.84
CA LEU A 96 3.07 -18.16 -3.15
C LEU A 96 4.00 -17.73 -4.29
N LYS A 97 4.72 -16.62 -4.11
CA LYS A 97 5.76 -16.18 -5.06
C LYS A 97 6.84 -17.24 -5.24
N ARG A 98 7.33 -17.86 -4.15
CA ARG A 98 8.31 -18.97 -4.22
C ARG A 98 7.76 -20.23 -4.90
N LYS A 99 6.44 -20.40 -4.97
CA LYS A 99 5.78 -21.49 -5.72
C LYS A 99 5.59 -21.18 -7.21
N GLY A 100 6.11 -20.04 -7.69
CA GLY A 100 6.03 -19.65 -9.09
C GLY A 100 4.79 -18.83 -9.47
N HIS A 101 3.92 -18.48 -8.51
CA HIS A 101 2.78 -17.60 -8.78
C HIS A 101 3.17 -16.13 -8.74
N ARG A 102 2.40 -15.29 -9.40
CA ARG A 102 2.45 -13.85 -9.14
C ARG A 102 1.77 -13.54 -7.80
N ALA A 103 2.24 -12.49 -7.13
CA ALA A 103 1.69 -12.06 -5.86
C ALA A 103 1.79 -10.54 -5.75
N ALA A 104 0.70 -9.89 -5.33
CA ALA A 104 0.63 -8.45 -5.20
C ALA A 104 -0.10 -8.02 -3.92
N VAL A 105 0.24 -6.83 -3.43
CA VAL A 105 -0.58 -6.09 -2.47
C VAL A 105 -1.06 -4.82 -3.15
N VAL A 106 -2.37 -4.63 -3.23
CA VAL A 106 -2.99 -3.39 -3.71
C VAL A 106 -3.39 -2.54 -2.51
N PHE A 107 -2.76 -1.38 -2.37
CA PHE A 107 -3.13 -0.38 -1.37
C PHE A 107 -4.12 0.59 -2.00
N VAL A 108 -5.36 0.55 -1.55
CA VAL A 108 -6.45 1.43 -2.01
C VAL A 108 -6.43 2.70 -1.17
N ILE A 109 -5.85 3.76 -1.72
CA ILE A 109 -5.71 5.05 -1.04
C ILE A 109 -6.98 5.86 -1.30
N GLN A 110 -7.91 5.82 -0.35
CA GLN A 110 -9.22 6.48 -0.45
C GLN A 110 -9.15 7.98 -0.09
N ARG A 111 -8.10 8.65 -0.60
CA ARG A 111 -7.84 10.08 -0.37
C ARG A 111 -7.26 10.70 -1.64
N GLN A 112 -7.83 11.84 -2.07
CA GLN A 112 -7.39 12.55 -3.26
C GLN A 112 -6.21 13.51 -3.00
N ASP A 113 -5.99 13.87 -1.74
CA ASP A 113 -4.95 14.79 -1.29
C ASP A 113 -3.57 14.12 -1.12
N CYS A 114 -3.44 12.83 -1.46
CA CYS A 114 -2.17 12.12 -1.37
C CYS A 114 -1.46 12.07 -2.73
N HIS A 115 -0.12 12.22 -2.71
CA HIS A 115 0.73 12.18 -3.91
C HIS A 115 1.77 11.05 -3.88
N CYS A 116 1.95 10.36 -2.76
CA CYS A 116 2.80 9.17 -2.63
C CYS A 116 2.32 8.29 -1.47
N PHE A 117 2.93 7.11 -1.35
CA PHE A 117 2.62 6.12 -0.31
C PHE A 117 3.90 5.59 0.33
N ARG A 118 3.87 5.33 1.64
CA ARG A 118 4.96 4.71 2.41
C ARG A 118 4.43 3.73 3.47
N PRO A 119 5.27 2.79 3.97
CA PRO A 119 4.97 2.09 5.22
C PRO A 119 4.98 3.07 6.41
N ALA A 120 4.08 2.83 7.38
CA ALA A 120 4.02 3.57 8.64
C ALA A 120 4.89 2.86 9.70
N ASP A 121 6.22 2.92 9.54
CA ASP A 121 7.17 2.25 10.45
C ASP A 121 7.06 2.74 11.90
N GLU A 122 6.63 3.98 12.09
CA GLU A 122 6.35 4.61 13.38
C GLU A 122 5.17 3.97 14.12
N ILE A 123 4.26 3.33 13.39
CA ILE A 123 3.08 2.64 13.94
C ILE A 123 3.34 1.14 14.04
N ASP A 124 3.89 0.53 12.98
CA ASP A 124 4.20 -0.90 12.93
C ASP A 124 5.51 -1.15 12.16
N ALA A 125 6.62 -1.07 12.88
CA ALA A 125 7.95 -1.33 12.33
C ALA A 125 8.11 -2.78 11.84
N GLU A 126 7.36 -3.73 12.42
CA GLU A 126 7.41 -5.13 11.97
C GLU A 126 6.75 -5.30 10.61
N TYR A 127 5.58 -4.72 10.42
CA TYR A 127 4.92 -4.70 9.12
C TYR A 127 5.81 -4.07 8.05
N GLY A 128 6.42 -2.91 8.33
CA GLY A 128 7.33 -2.24 7.38
C GLY A 128 8.55 -3.09 7.02
N ARG A 129 9.15 -3.80 7.99
CA ARG A 129 10.22 -4.77 7.73
C ARG A 129 9.77 -5.91 6.80
N TRP A 130 8.57 -6.47 7.04
CA TRP A 130 8.05 -7.53 6.19
C TRP A 130 7.63 -7.05 4.81
N LEU A 131 7.13 -5.82 4.70
CA LEU A 131 6.85 -5.21 3.39
C LEU A 131 8.12 -5.08 2.55
N ARG A 132 9.22 -4.61 3.13
CA ARG A 132 10.53 -4.55 2.46
C ARG A 132 11.04 -5.93 2.05
N LYS A 133 10.86 -6.95 2.91
CA LYS A 133 11.18 -8.35 2.57
C LYS A 133 10.31 -8.88 1.42
N ALA A 134 9.03 -8.54 1.40
CA ALA A 134 8.11 -8.92 0.35
C ALA A 134 8.51 -8.29 -1.01
N ILE A 135 8.90 -7.02 -1.02
CA ILE A 135 9.46 -6.34 -2.20
C ILE A 135 10.71 -7.07 -2.72
N LYS A 136 11.66 -7.37 -1.83
CA LYS A 136 12.88 -8.13 -2.19
C LYS A 136 12.57 -9.54 -2.70
N ALA A 137 11.46 -10.14 -2.28
CA ALA A 137 10.95 -11.42 -2.77
C ALA A 137 10.08 -11.27 -4.04
N SER A 138 10.07 -10.09 -4.66
CA SER A 138 9.31 -9.78 -5.88
C SER A 138 7.79 -9.88 -5.72
N VAL A 139 7.26 -9.64 -4.53
CA VAL A 139 5.85 -9.33 -4.34
C VAL A 139 5.61 -7.89 -4.82
N GLU A 140 4.63 -7.72 -5.68
CA GLU A 140 4.30 -6.43 -6.28
C GLU A 140 3.56 -5.54 -5.27
N ILE A 141 4.01 -4.31 -5.10
CA ILE A 141 3.37 -3.33 -4.21
C ILE A 141 2.75 -2.25 -5.08
N LEU A 142 1.43 -2.19 -5.04
CA LEU A 142 0.61 -1.42 -5.96
C LEU A 142 -0.25 -0.40 -5.18
N PRO A 143 0.30 0.76 -4.82
CA PRO A 143 -0.48 1.83 -4.21
C PRO A 143 -1.28 2.57 -5.28
N TYR A 144 -2.60 2.42 -5.25
CA TYR A 144 -3.52 3.08 -6.17
C TYR A 144 -4.40 4.08 -5.44
N ARG A 145 -4.51 5.28 -5.99
CA ARG A 145 -5.39 6.32 -5.51
C ARG A 145 -6.82 6.05 -5.96
N ALA A 146 -7.77 6.29 -5.07
CA ALA A 146 -9.18 6.29 -5.41
C ALA A 146 -9.70 7.72 -5.57
N ARG A 147 -10.42 8.00 -6.65
CA ARG A 147 -11.27 9.17 -6.74
C ARG A 147 -12.53 8.91 -5.93
N VAL A 148 -12.76 9.75 -4.94
CA VAL A 148 -13.91 9.66 -4.04
C VAL A 148 -14.81 10.85 -4.31
N THR A 149 -16.04 10.61 -4.74
CA THR A 149 -17.09 11.62 -4.91
C THR A 149 -18.35 11.20 -4.19
N TRP A 150 -19.32 12.08 -4.06
CA TRP A 150 -20.60 11.74 -3.44
C TRP A 150 -21.41 10.69 -4.24
N LYS A 151 -21.09 10.52 -5.53
CA LYS A 151 -21.77 9.57 -6.43
C LYS A 151 -21.05 8.22 -6.51
N GLU A 152 -19.72 8.25 -6.51
CA GLU A 152 -18.93 7.06 -6.84
C GLU A 152 -17.55 7.09 -6.14
N ILE A 153 -16.98 5.90 -6.01
CA ILE A 153 -15.58 5.69 -5.65
C ILE A 153 -15.00 4.76 -6.73
N MET A 154 -13.87 5.15 -7.34
CA MET A 154 -13.18 4.33 -8.33
C MET A 154 -11.67 4.51 -8.21
N LEU A 155 -10.89 3.47 -8.54
CA LEU A 155 -9.43 3.58 -8.64
C LEU A 155 -9.07 4.40 -9.89
N THR A 156 -8.01 5.18 -9.78
CA THR A 156 -7.56 6.07 -10.87
C THR A 156 -6.12 5.82 -11.26
N ASP A 157 -5.17 6.23 -10.44
CA ASP A 157 -3.76 6.25 -10.79
C ASP A 157 -2.90 5.63 -9.69
N ARG A 158 -1.77 5.07 -10.12
CA ARG A 158 -0.77 4.54 -9.22
C ARG A 158 0.05 5.67 -8.62
N LEU A 159 0.21 5.64 -7.29
CA LEU A 159 1.07 6.58 -6.59
C LEU A 159 2.51 6.05 -6.48
N PRO A 160 3.52 6.95 -6.44
CA PRO A 160 4.89 6.59 -6.10
C PRO A 160 4.98 5.92 -4.72
N LEU A 161 5.74 4.83 -4.64
CA LEU A 161 6.07 4.13 -3.40
C LEU A 161 7.40 4.64 -2.85
N ILE A 162 7.39 5.17 -1.63
CA ILE A 162 8.60 5.58 -0.91
C ILE A 162 9.00 4.45 0.03
N ILE A 163 10.17 3.86 -0.19
CA ILE A 163 10.77 2.86 0.67
C ILE A 163 12.11 3.40 1.17
N GLU A 164 12.10 3.94 2.38
CA GLU A 164 13.34 4.23 3.08
C GLU A 164 13.94 2.92 3.63
N GLU A 165 15.24 2.74 3.48
CA GLU A 165 15.91 1.67 4.21
C GLU A 165 15.82 2.01 5.71
N SER A 166 15.21 1.12 6.49
CA SER A 166 15.18 1.27 7.94
C SER A 166 16.63 1.40 8.41
N VAL A 167 16.98 2.54 8.94
CA VAL A 167 18.25 2.77 9.64
C VAL A 167 18.19 1.90 10.89
N ILE A 168 18.64 0.65 10.76
CA ILE A 168 18.91 -0.19 11.92
C ILE A 168 20.06 0.50 12.63
N ASN A 169 19.77 1.14 13.77
CA ASN A 169 20.72 1.76 14.67
C ASN A 169 21.97 0.87 14.82
N LYS A 170 23.04 1.20 14.11
CA LYS A 170 24.39 0.88 14.54
C LYS A 170 24.74 1.76 15.74
N LYS A 171 24.14 1.52 16.88
CA LYS A 171 24.71 1.94 18.14
C LYS A 171 25.87 1.01 18.46
N LYS A 172 27.03 1.29 17.91
CA LYS A 172 28.36 1.05 18.48
C LYS A 172 29.35 2.01 17.81
N GLY A 173 29.86 2.97 18.59
CA GLY A 173 31.01 3.78 18.22
C GLY A 173 30.65 5.20 17.78
N GLY A 174 30.95 6.14 18.66
CA GLY A 174 30.67 7.58 18.56
C GLY A 174 31.17 8.26 17.28
N ALA A 175 30.36 9.22 16.87
CA ALA A 175 30.78 10.50 16.35
C ALA A 175 29.50 11.36 16.23
N VAL A 176 29.51 12.46 16.94
CA VAL A 176 28.55 13.55 16.80
C VAL A 176 28.81 14.20 15.46
N LEU A 177 27.87 14.16 14.55
CA LEU A 177 27.87 15.02 13.36
C LEU A 177 26.66 15.95 13.44
N SER A 178 27.02 17.23 13.46
CA SER A 178 26.21 18.42 13.54
C SER A 178 25.12 18.50 12.46
N SER A 179 23.94 18.97 12.87
CA SER A 179 22.82 19.36 12.01
C SER A 179 23.23 20.49 11.04
N PRO A 180 22.76 20.50 9.79
CA PRO A 180 22.93 21.66 8.92
C PRO A 180 22.05 22.82 9.38
N PRO A 181 22.52 24.07 9.24
CA PRO A 181 21.78 25.25 9.72
C PRO A 181 20.62 25.59 8.80
N PHE A 182 19.45 25.80 9.39
CA PHE A 182 18.33 26.46 8.73
C PHE A 182 18.69 27.90 8.40
N LEU A 183 18.69 28.23 7.13
CA LEU A 183 18.82 29.61 6.63
C LEU A 183 17.58 30.43 7.00
N ASN A 184 17.75 31.28 7.99
CA ASN A 184 16.81 32.30 8.37
C ASN A 184 16.95 33.49 7.39
N GLN A 185 15.98 33.69 6.50
CA GLN A 185 15.91 34.91 5.68
C GLN A 185 14.76 35.80 6.16
N ASN A 186 15.03 36.54 7.24
CA ASN A 186 14.32 37.78 7.52
C ASN A 186 15.06 38.94 6.84
N ARG A 187 14.51 39.50 5.77
CA ARG A 187 14.79 40.87 5.32
C ARG A 187 13.49 41.66 5.30
N LYS A 188 13.39 42.65 6.19
CA LYS A 188 12.41 43.73 6.10
C LYS A 188 12.89 44.75 5.08
N PRO A 189 11.99 45.41 4.34
CA PRO A 189 12.33 46.57 3.51
C PRO A 189 12.32 47.84 4.34
N VAL A 190 13.18 48.75 3.95
CA VAL A 190 13.12 50.17 4.26
C VAL A 190 12.18 50.84 3.27
#